data_2a8c791c0658d17736e3ad9424ea214e
#
_entry.id   2a8c791c0658d17736e3ad9424ea214e
#
_cell.length_a   1.000
_cell.length_b   1.000
_cell.length_c   1.000
_cell.angle_alpha   90.00
_cell.angle_beta   90.00
_cell.angle_gamma   90.00
#
_symmetry.space_group_name_H-M   'P 1'
#
loop_
_entity.id
_entity.type
_entity.pdbx_description
1 polymer ?
#
loop_
_entity_poly.entity_id
_entity_poly.type
_entity_poly.pdbx_seq_one_letter_code
_entity_poly.pdbx_strand_id
1 'polypeptide(L)'
;MIRVGLLGGSFNPAHGGHRRISLFAREALGLDEVWWLVSPGNPLKPKAGMAPLAARLASARKTARRAPIRVTAIERELGTKYTIDTLRGLTRRYPKCRFVWLMGSDNLAQFHRWKEWRNIARAMPIAVIARPGYDGAAIASPAMAWLARYRRSAASLIIRKTGSNRAEWSAPALIQLRFDPDPRSATQLRRADPDWALGFAGPAPRDGLTHRSIRPNPA
;
A
#
# COMPACT_ATOMS: atom_id res chain seq x y z
N MET A 1 -4.26 -6.47 -19.64
CA MET A 1 -4.48 -5.63 -18.43
C MET A 1 -3.31 -5.85 -17.50
N ILE A 2 -2.79 -4.76 -16.90
CA ILE A 2 -1.66 -4.79 -15.95
C ILE A 2 -2.21 -5.08 -14.55
N ARG A 3 -1.61 -6.02 -13.81
CA ARG A 3 -1.99 -6.38 -12.44
C ARG A 3 -1.10 -5.65 -11.44
N VAL A 4 -1.70 -4.82 -10.60
CA VAL A 4 -0.98 -3.89 -9.74
C VAL A 4 -1.37 -4.11 -8.28
N GLY A 5 -0.36 -4.31 -7.42
CA GLY A 5 -0.54 -4.23 -5.98
C GLY A 5 -0.45 -2.79 -5.49
N LEU A 6 -1.42 -2.32 -4.73
CA LEU A 6 -1.40 -1.00 -4.11
C LEU A 6 -1.01 -1.12 -2.64
N LEU A 7 0.14 -0.57 -2.26
CA LEU A 7 0.60 -0.51 -0.87
C LEU A 7 0.59 0.94 -0.39
N GLY A 8 -0.40 1.27 0.43
CA GLY A 8 -0.50 2.59 1.06
C GLY A 8 0.30 2.69 2.36
N GLY A 9 0.92 3.84 2.59
CA GLY A 9 1.66 4.06 3.83
C GLY A 9 2.24 5.46 3.95
N SER A 10 2.70 5.81 5.16
CA SER A 10 3.42 7.07 5.39
C SER A 10 4.84 7.02 4.82
N PHE A 11 5.48 5.84 4.79
CA PHE A 11 6.87 5.66 4.38
C PHE A 11 7.82 6.66 5.06
N ASN A 12 7.80 6.70 6.39
CA ASN A 12 8.44 7.71 7.23
C ASN A 12 9.53 7.10 8.17
N PRO A 13 10.72 6.69 7.66
CA PRO A 13 11.10 6.50 6.26
C PRO A 13 10.59 5.20 5.65
N ALA A 14 10.77 5.04 4.33
CA ALA A 14 10.72 3.74 3.69
C ALA A 14 11.92 2.87 4.09
N HIS A 15 11.72 1.55 4.16
CA HIS A 15 12.80 0.63 4.55
C HIS A 15 12.69 -0.71 3.80
N GLY A 16 13.73 -1.53 3.95
CA GLY A 16 13.82 -2.83 3.27
C GLY A 16 12.61 -3.75 3.52
N GLY A 17 11.98 -3.66 4.69
CA GLY A 17 10.76 -4.40 4.98
C GLY A 17 9.62 -4.09 4.01
N HIS A 18 9.38 -2.81 3.68
CA HIS A 18 8.39 -2.44 2.67
C HIS A 18 8.73 -3.05 1.29
N ARG A 19 10.01 -3.06 0.93
CA ARG A 19 10.47 -3.64 -0.34
C ARG A 19 10.26 -5.15 -0.36
N ARG A 20 10.66 -5.85 0.70
CA ARG A 20 10.55 -7.32 0.80
C ARG A 20 9.10 -7.78 0.71
N ILE A 21 8.18 -7.18 1.49
CA ILE A 21 6.76 -7.54 1.43
C ILE A 21 6.14 -7.24 0.06
N SER A 22 6.58 -6.17 -0.63
CA SER A 22 6.09 -5.84 -1.97
C SER A 22 6.52 -6.86 -3.00
N LEU A 23 7.78 -7.28 -2.99
CA LEU A 23 8.30 -8.29 -3.91
C LEU A 23 7.68 -9.65 -3.65
N PHE A 24 7.53 -10.03 -2.38
CA PHE A 24 6.83 -11.25 -1.99
C PHE A 24 5.36 -11.24 -2.47
N ALA A 25 4.61 -10.18 -2.19
CA ALA A 25 3.22 -10.07 -2.63
C ALA A 25 3.11 -10.08 -4.16
N ARG A 26 4.04 -9.42 -4.86
CA ARG A 26 4.10 -9.44 -6.32
C ARG A 26 4.21 -10.86 -6.86
N GLU A 27 5.10 -11.65 -6.32
CA GLU A 27 5.32 -13.05 -6.74
C GLU A 27 4.12 -13.92 -6.35
N ALA A 28 3.70 -13.89 -5.10
CA ALA A 28 2.62 -14.71 -4.56
C ALA A 28 1.26 -14.47 -5.24
N LEU A 29 1.02 -13.28 -5.77
CA LEU A 29 -0.23 -12.88 -6.43
C LEU A 29 -0.10 -12.75 -7.95
N GLY A 30 1.08 -13.01 -8.51
CA GLY A 30 1.34 -12.88 -9.94
C GLY A 30 1.13 -11.46 -10.46
N LEU A 31 1.53 -10.44 -9.69
CA LEU A 31 1.40 -9.04 -10.08
C LEU A 31 2.51 -8.64 -11.04
N ASP A 32 2.21 -7.73 -11.95
CA ASP A 32 3.21 -7.17 -12.84
C ASP A 32 4.10 -6.17 -12.09
N GLU A 33 3.49 -5.32 -11.24
CA GLU A 33 4.20 -4.32 -10.43
C GLU A 33 3.45 -4.00 -9.13
N VAL A 34 4.14 -3.29 -8.21
CA VAL A 34 3.54 -2.75 -6.98
C VAL A 34 3.67 -1.23 -6.99
N TRP A 35 2.59 -0.53 -6.62
CA TRP A 35 2.61 0.92 -6.44
C TRP A 35 2.62 1.27 -4.96
N TRP A 36 3.63 2.01 -4.55
CA TRP A 36 3.68 2.59 -3.20
C TRP A 36 2.99 3.94 -3.20
N LEU A 37 1.86 4.01 -2.52
CA LEU A 37 1.11 5.25 -2.34
C LEU A 37 1.63 5.96 -1.09
N VAL A 38 2.54 6.94 -1.28
CA VAL A 38 3.10 7.74 -0.18
C VAL A 38 2.07 8.77 0.23
N SER A 39 1.39 8.51 1.33
CA SER A 39 0.29 9.36 1.81
C SER A 39 0.77 10.74 2.24
N PRO A 40 0.12 11.83 1.84
CA PRO A 40 0.39 13.17 2.36
C PRO A 40 0.17 13.28 3.87
N GLY A 41 -0.81 12.54 4.39
CA GLY A 41 -1.11 12.44 5.81
C GLY A 41 -2.18 11.37 6.06
N ASN A 42 -2.09 10.70 7.22
CA ASN A 42 -3.12 9.73 7.64
C ASN A 42 -4.05 10.43 8.65
N PRO A 43 -5.38 10.52 8.37
CA PRO A 43 -6.33 11.13 9.31
C PRO A 43 -6.36 10.49 10.69
N LEU A 44 -5.96 9.22 10.79
CA LEU A 44 -5.96 8.44 12.03
C LEU A 44 -4.62 8.50 12.79
N LYS A 45 -3.62 9.25 12.29
CA LYS A 45 -2.30 9.35 12.94
C LYS A 45 -1.97 10.82 13.26
N PRO A 46 -1.29 11.07 14.40
CA PRO A 46 -0.76 12.40 14.70
C PRO A 46 0.17 12.87 13.58
N LYS A 47 0.15 14.18 13.30
CA LYS A 47 1.09 14.78 12.33
C LYS A 47 2.50 14.95 12.91
N ALA A 48 2.64 14.93 14.24
CA ALA A 48 3.93 15.08 14.92
C ALA A 48 4.92 14.00 14.47
N GLY A 49 6.15 14.37 14.16
CA GLY A 49 7.21 13.49 13.68
C GLY A 49 7.04 12.98 12.25
N MET A 50 6.13 13.56 11.48
CA MET A 50 5.96 13.23 10.06
C MET A 50 6.90 14.10 9.22
N ALA A 51 7.90 13.49 8.59
CA ALA A 51 8.80 14.18 7.69
C ALA A 51 8.06 14.73 6.44
N PRO A 52 8.60 15.76 5.78
CA PRO A 52 8.03 16.33 4.56
C PRO A 52 7.75 15.26 3.50
N LEU A 53 6.64 15.39 2.76
CA LEU A 53 6.25 14.43 1.73
C LEU A 53 7.34 14.20 0.69
N ALA A 54 8.06 15.23 0.28
CA ALA A 54 9.17 15.14 -0.67
C ALA A 54 10.29 14.22 -0.15
N ALA A 55 10.72 14.38 1.11
CA ALA A 55 11.73 13.52 1.72
C ALA A 55 11.26 12.06 1.81
N ARG A 56 10.00 11.83 2.21
CA ARG A 56 9.42 10.48 2.28
C ARG A 56 9.32 9.83 0.90
N LEU A 57 8.94 10.59 -0.12
CA LEU A 57 8.91 10.10 -1.51
C LEU A 57 10.32 9.77 -2.01
N ALA A 58 11.32 10.64 -1.76
CA ALA A 58 12.70 10.40 -2.14
C ALA A 58 13.28 9.16 -1.46
N SER A 59 13.08 9.00 -0.15
CA SER A 59 13.45 7.80 0.62
C SER A 59 12.80 6.54 0.04
N ALA A 60 11.50 6.60 -0.25
CA ALA A 60 10.77 5.49 -0.84
C ALA A 60 11.32 5.11 -2.23
N ARG A 61 11.63 6.09 -3.08
CA ARG A 61 12.27 5.85 -4.39
C ARG A 61 13.65 5.20 -4.28
N LYS A 62 14.48 5.67 -3.32
CA LYS A 62 15.78 5.06 -3.05
C LYS A 62 15.63 3.60 -2.65
N THR A 63 14.67 3.30 -1.76
CA THR A 63 14.40 1.94 -1.27
C THR A 63 13.83 1.03 -2.37
N ALA A 64 12.97 1.56 -3.25
CA ALA A 64 12.35 0.83 -4.36
C ALA A 64 13.26 0.67 -5.59
N ARG A 65 14.46 1.28 -5.59
CA ARG A 65 15.35 1.31 -6.75
C ARG A 65 15.61 -0.09 -7.32
N ARG A 66 15.58 -0.20 -8.65
CA ARG A 66 15.80 -1.47 -9.40
C ARG A 66 14.81 -2.59 -9.01
N ALA A 67 13.61 -2.24 -8.59
CA ALA A 67 12.53 -3.19 -8.34
C ALA A 67 11.29 -2.80 -9.18
N PRO A 68 10.40 -3.75 -9.47
CA PRO A 68 9.12 -3.46 -10.14
C PRO A 68 8.14 -2.77 -9.19
N ILE A 69 8.59 -1.67 -8.61
CA ILE A 69 7.86 -0.86 -7.64
C ILE A 69 7.83 0.58 -8.13
N ARG A 70 6.64 1.13 -8.35
CA ARG A 70 6.44 2.55 -8.63
C ARG A 70 6.08 3.28 -7.36
N VAL A 71 6.77 4.37 -7.07
CA VAL A 71 6.53 5.20 -5.90
C VAL A 71 5.83 6.47 -6.32
N THR A 72 4.69 6.77 -5.70
CA THR A 72 3.84 7.89 -6.08
C THR A 72 3.24 8.61 -4.89
N ALA A 73 3.04 9.90 -5.00
CA ALA A 73 2.24 10.75 -4.12
C ALA A 73 0.89 11.11 -4.78
N ILE A 74 0.32 10.19 -5.55
CA ILE A 74 -0.88 10.40 -6.37
C ILE A 74 -2.08 10.94 -5.57
N GLU A 75 -2.18 10.62 -4.29
CA GLU A 75 -3.22 11.14 -3.39
C GLU A 75 -3.21 12.68 -3.36
N ARG A 76 -2.03 13.30 -3.38
CA ARG A 76 -1.89 14.76 -3.46
C ARG A 76 -2.42 15.30 -4.79
N GLU A 77 -2.14 14.62 -5.89
CA GLU A 77 -2.59 15.05 -7.21
C GLU A 77 -4.10 14.86 -7.40
N LEU A 78 -4.65 13.79 -6.84
CA LEU A 78 -6.09 13.51 -6.86
C LEU A 78 -6.87 14.36 -5.86
N GLY A 79 -6.19 15.10 -4.97
CA GLY A 79 -6.83 15.86 -3.89
C GLY A 79 -7.56 14.97 -2.88
N THR A 80 -7.15 13.69 -2.76
CA THR A 80 -7.85 12.72 -1.91
C THR A 80 -7.17 12.59 -0.56
N LYS A 81 -8.00 12.40 0.49
CA LYS A 81 -7.57 12.22 1.87
C LYS A 81 -7.85 10.81 2.40
N TYR A 82 -8.87 10.17 1.86
CA TYR A 82 -9.31 8.85 2.29
C TYR A 82 -9.03 7.80 1.23
N THR A 83 -8.67 6.60 1.67
CA THR A 83 -8.32 5.48 0.79
C THR A 83 -9.40 5.20 -0.24
N ILE A 84 -10.68 5.18 0.14
CA ILE A 84 -11.77 4.90 -0.80
C ILE A 84 -11.80 5.89 -1.98
N ASP A 85 -11.58 7.17 -1.69
CA ASP A 85 -11.60 8.22 -2.72
C ASP A 85 -10.39 8.10 -3.64
N THR A 86 -9.21 7.76 -3.08
CA THR A 86 -7.99 7.45 -3.84
C THR A 86 -8.21 6.26 -4.77
N LEU A 87 -8.79 5.17 -4.28
CA LEU A 87 -9.03 3.97 -5.07
C LEU A 87 -10.02 4.23 -6.21
N ARG A 88 -11.09 4.98 -5.96
CA ARG A 88 -12.03 5.43 -7.01
C ARG A 88 -11.31 6.26 -8.08
N GLY A 89 -10.44 7.17 -7.66
CA GLY A 89 -9.63 8.00 -8.56
C GLY A 89 -8.68 7.17 -9.42
N LEU A 90 -7.97 6.23 -8.81
CA LEU A 90 -7.04 5.33 -9.51
C LEU A 90 -7.76 4.43 -10.52
N THR A 91 -8.88 3.83 -10.16
CA THR A 91 -9.66 2.96 -11.06
C THR A 91 -10.15 3.72 -12.29
N ARG A 92 -10.59 4.98 -12.12
CA ARG A 92 -11.00 5.83 -13.25
C ARG A 92 -9.83 6.25 -14.13
N ARG A 93 -8.69 6.60 -13.51
CA ARG A 93 -7.51 7.11 -14.24
C ARG A 93 -6.73 6.02 -14.97
N TYR A 94 -6.76 4.80 -14.45
CA TYR A 94 -6.01 3.65 -14.98
C TYR A 94 -6.93 2.47 -15.30
N PRO A 95 -7.84 2.59 -16.26
CA PRO A 95 -8.86 1.57 -16.56
C PRO A 95 -8.28 0.27 -17.11
N LYS A 96 -7.02 0.30 -17.60
CA LYS A 96 -6.28 -0.88 -18.07
C LYS A 96 -5.54 -1.63 -16.95
N CYS A 97 -5.60 -1.13 -15.70
CA CYS A 97 -5.01 -1.77 -14.53
C CYS A 97 -6.07 -2.53 -13.74
N ARG A 98 -5.66 -3.67 -13.17
CA ARG A 98 -6.39 -4.41 -12.15
C ARG A 98 -5.65 -4.27 -10.83
N PHE A 99 -6.34 -3.85 -9.81
CA PHE A 99 -5.74 -3.51 -8.53
C PHE A 99 -6.05 -4.54 -7.45
N VAL A 100 -5.06 -4.81 -6.58
CA VAL A 100 -5.20 -5.50 -5.30
C VAL A 100 -4.69 -4.56 -4.21
N TRP A 101 -5.48 -4.36 -3.15
CA TRP A 101 -5.03 -3.59 -1.99
C TRP A 101 -4.17 -4.46 -1.09
N LEU A 102 -2.93 -4.04 -0.84
CA LEU A 102 -1.97 -4.72 0.03
C LEU A 102 -1.96 -4.03 1.39
N MET A 103 -2.11 -4.78 2.48
CA MET A 103 -2.01 -4.24 3.84
C MET A 103 -1.37 -5.25 4.79
N GLY A 104 -0.74 -4.75 5.86
CA GLY A 104 -0.31 -5.60 6.98
C GLY A 104 -1.47 -5.97 7.90
N SER A 105 -1.28 -7.00 8.73
CA SER A 105 -2.26 -7.40 9.74
C SER A 105 -2.55 -6.29 10.77
N ASP A 106 -1.59 -5.40 11.04
CA ASP A 106 -1.79 -4.20 11.86
C ASP A 106 -2.84 -3.23 11.29
N ASN A 107 -2.90 -3.10 9.97
CA ASN A 107 -3.93 -2.30 9.31
C ASN A 107 -5.28 -3.02 9.28
N LEU A 108 -5.31 -4.34 9.10
CA LEU A 108 -6.55 -5.12 9.15
C LEU A 108 -7.23 -5.01 10.51
N ALA A 109 -6.46 -5.03 11.61
CA ALA A 109 -6.98 -4.86 12.97
C ALA A 109 -7.82 -3.58 13.14
N GLN A 110 -7.48 -2.51 12.45
CA GLN A 110 -8.17 -1.22 12.50
C GLN A 110 -8.93 -0.86 11.22
N PHE A 111 -8.99 -1.74 10.22
CA PHE A 111 -9.58 -1.45 8.91
C PHE A 111 -11.05 -1.05 9.00
N HIS A 112 -11.80 -1.62 9.94
CA HIS A 112 -13.20 -1.26 10.20
C HIS A 112 -13.42 0.20 10.59
N ARG A 113 -12.36 0.94 10.97
CA ARG A 113 -12.40 2.38 11.30
C ARG A 113 -12.13 3.28 10.09
N TRP A 114 -11.79 2.70 8.93
CA TRP A 114 -11.54 3.48 7.74
C TRP A 114 -12.86 3.92 7.10
N LYS A 115 -12.84 5.14 6.52
CA LYS A 115 -14.02 5.65 5.80
C LYS A 115 -14.48 4.65 4.75
N GLU A 116 -15.73 4.26 4.80
CA GLU A 116 -16.37 3.34 3.84
C GLU A 116 -15.57 2.02 3.63
N TRP A 117 -14.99 1.46 4.65
CA TRP A 117 -14.10 0.30 4.56
C TRP A 117 -14.72 -0.91 3.81
N ARG A 118 -16.04 -1.14 3.93
CA ARG A 118 -16.70 -2.20 3.17
C ARG A 118 -16.74 -1.90 1.66
N ASN A 119 -16.84 -0.62 1.28
CA ASN A 119 -16.78 -0.22 -0.11
C ASN A 119 -15.36 -0.34 -0.68
N ILE A 120 -14.32 -0.13 0.14
CA ILE A 120 -12.93 -0.48 -0.24
C ILE A 120 -12.85 -1.97 -0.59
N ALA A 121 -13.36 -2.85 0.28
CA ALA A 121 -13.34 -4.29 0.05
C ALA A 121 -14.19 -4.74 -1.16
N ARG A 122 -15.26 -4.01 -1.47
CA ARG A 122 -16.07 -4.25 -2.68
C ARG A 122 -15.44 -3.73 -3.96
N ALA A 123 -14.56 -2.75 -3.86
CA ALA A 123 -13.91 -2.13 -5.01
C ALA A 123 -12.79 -2.98 -5.60
N MET A 124 -12.05 -3.72 -4.75
CA MET A 124 -10.92 -4.55 -5.18
C MET A 124 -10.58 -5.63 -4.15
N PRO A 125 -9.92 -6.73 -4.58
CA PRO A 125 -9.38 -7.73 -3.67
C PRO A 125 -8.43 -7.11 -2.64
N ILE A 126 -8.43 -7.68 -1.43
CA ILE A 126 -7.52 -7.28 -0.34
C ILE A 126 -6.57 -8.45 -0.05
N ALA A 127 -5.27 -8.18 -0.09
CA ALA A 127 -4.25 -9.12 0.35
C ALA A 127 -3.64 -8.62 1.67
N VAL A 128 -3.76 -9.46 2.70
CA VAL A 128 -3.23 -9.19 4.04
C VAL A 128 -1.95 -9.96 4.24
N ILE A 129 -0.88 -9.26 4.58
CA ILE A 129 0.43 -9.83 4.85
C ILE A 129 0.61 -9.90 6.36
N ALA A 130 0.92 -11.09 6.87
CA ALA A 130 1.16 -11.32 8.28
C ALA A 130 2.25 -10.37 8.83
N ARG A 131 2.03 -9.85 10.05
CA ARG A 131 2.98 -9.00 10.75
C ARG A 131 3.08 -9.45 12.20
N PRO A 132 4.29 -9.72 12.73
CA PRO A 132 4.47 -10.20 14.09
C PRO A 132 3.78 -9.32 15.13
N GLY A 133 3.13 -9.95 16.08
CA GLY A 133 2.45 -9.27 17.18
C GLY A 133 1.08 -8.67 16.86
N TYR A 134 0.64 -8.69 15.59
CA TYR A 134 -0.65 -8.12 15.19
C TYR A 134 -1.68 -9.14 14.71
N ASP A 135 -1.30 -10.40 14.53
CA ASP A 135 -2.18 -11.40 13.94
C ASP A 135 -3.39 -11.70 14.82
N GLY A 136 -3.24 -11.79 16.13
CA GLY A 136 -4.35 -11.98 17.07
C GLY A 136 -5.39 -10.86 17.00
N ALA A 137 -4.94 -9.60 17.05
CA ALA A 137 -5.82 -8.44 16.95
C ALA A 137 -6.49 -8.33 15.58
N ALA A 138 -5.79 -8.72 14.51
CA ALA A 138 -6.33 -8.75 13.16
C ALA A 138 -7.45 -9.81 13.05
N ILE A 139 -7.22 -11.01 13.57
CA ILE A 139 -8.20 -12.12 13.54
C ILE A 139 -9.45 -11.75 14.34
N ALA A 140 -9.31 -11.11 15.50
CA ALA A 140 -10.43 -10.68 16.36
C ALA A 140 -11.16 -9.43 15.82
N SER A 141 -10.70 -8.82 14.72
CA SER A 141 -11.26 -7.55 14.26
C SER A 141 -12.62 -7.71 13.58
N PRO A 142 -13.54 -6.71 13.70
CA PRO A 142 -14.79 -6.68 12.96
C PRO A 142 -14.59 -6.76 11.44
N ALA A 143 -13.46 -6.25 10.95
CA ALA A 143 -13.12 -6.33 9.54
C ALA A 143 -12.85 -7.77 9.10
N MET A 144 -12.10 -8.53 9.90
CA MET A 144 -11.85 -9.95 9.62
C MET A 144 -13.14 -10.76 9.67
N ALA A 145 -13.99 -10.56 10.69
CA ALA A 145 -15.26 -11.26 10.81
C ALA A 145 -16.13 -11.07 9.56
N TRP A 146 -16.14 -9.87 8.98
CA TRP A 146 -16.88 -9.60 7.74
C TRP A 146 -16.19 -10.17 6.51
N LEU A 147 -14.85 -10.09 6.41
CA LEU A 147 -14.07 -10.52 5.24
C LEU A 147 -13.89 -12.04 5.16
N ALA A 148 -14.01 -12.76 6.27
CA ALA A 148 -13.75 -14.21 6.36
C ALA A 148 -14.56 -15.01 5.34
N ARG A 149 -15.79 -14.61 5.04
CA ARG A 149 -16.66 -15.25 4.02
C ARG A 149 -16.16 -15.11 2.58
N TYR A 150 -15.24 -14.19 2.35
CA TYR A 150 -14.67 -13.90 1.03
C TYR A 150 -13.23 -14.40 0.89
N ARG A 151 -12.79 -15.31 1.78
CA ARG A 151 -11.45 -15.88 1.69
C ARG A 151 -11.23 -16.61 0.37
N ARG A 152 -10.06 -16.37 -0.22
CA ARG A 152 -9.59 -17.03 -1.43
C ARG A 152 -8.12 -17.38 -1.31
N SER A 153 -7.66 -18.38 -2.06
CA SER A 153 -6.23 -18.69 -2.18
C SER A 153 -5.54 -17.68 -3.09
N ALA A 154 -4.25 -17.44 -2.88
CA ALA A 154 -3.44 -16.63 -3.77
C ALA A 154 -3.44 -17.17 -5.21
N ALA A 155 -3.39 -18.51 -5.35
CA ALA A 155 -3.46 -19.17 -6.65
C ALA A 155 -4.70 -18.79 -7.46
N SER A 156 -5.84 -18.53 -6.81
CA SER A 156 -7.07 -18.13 -7.50
C SER A 156 -6.95 -16.81 -8.28
N LEU A 157 -6.00 -15.95 -7.92
CA LEU A 157 -5.70 -14.71 -8.66
C LEU A 157 -4.74 -14.93 -9.84
N ILE A 158 -3.96 -16.02 -9.79
CA ILE A 158 -2.92 -16.31 -10.79
C ILE A 158 -3.50 -17.14 -11.93
N ILE A 159 -4.38 -18.09 -11.64
CA ILE A 159 -4.90 -19.04 -12.60
C ILE A 159 -5.75 -18.33 -13.65
N ARG A 160 -5.27 -18.31 -14.89
CA ARG A 160 -6.07 -18.02 -16.06
C ARG A 160 -6.94 -19.23 -16.37
N LYS A 161 -8.18 -19.24 -15.95
CA LYS A 161 -9.14 -20.17 -16.56
C LYS A 161 -9.36 -19.71 -17.99
N THR A 162 -8.97 -20.54 -18.94
CA THR A 162 -9.26 -20.38 -20.37
C THR A 162 -10.77 -20.16 -20.51
N GLY A 163 -11.17 -18.95 -20.88
CA GLY A 163 -12.55 -18.64 -21.24
C GLY A 163 -13.34 -17.68 -20.33
N SER A 164 -12.87 -17.33 -19.12
CA SER A 164 -13.62 -16.36 -18.29
C SER A 164 -12.70 -15.34 -17.62
N ASN A 165 -12.69 -14.16 -18.22
CA ASN A 165 -11.86 -13.02 -17.79
C ASN A 165 -12.39 -12.28 -16.54
N ARG A 166 -13.50 -12.69 -15.94
CA ARG A 166 -14.21 -11.92 -14.91
C ARG A 166 -14.15 -12.49 -13.50
N ALA A 167 -13.98 -13.79 -13.32
CA ALA A 167 -14.17 -14.43 -12.00
C ALA A 167 -12.96 -14.32 -11.05
N GLU A 168 -11.77 -14.17 -11.58
CA GLU A 168 -10.53 -14.34 -10.81
C GLU A 168 -10.14 -13.11 -9.97
N TRP A 169 -10.53 -11.91 -10.42
CA TRP A 169 -10.25 -10.63 -9.73
C TRP A 169 -11.52 -9.97 -9.18
N SER A 170 -12.56 -10.74 -8.96
CA SER A 170 -13.81 -10.19 -8.43
C SER A 170 -13.65 -9.86 -6.94
N ALA A 171 -14.02 -8.64 -6.58
CA ALA A 171 -14.19 -8.21 -5.20
C ALA A 171 -15.65 -8.44 -4.75
N PRO A 172 -15.88 -8.67 -3.46
CA PRO A 172 -14.91 -8.79 -2.38
C PRO A 172 -14.08 -10.08 -2.43
N ALA A 173 -12.80 -9.98 -2.10
CA ALA A 173 -11.93 -11.13 -1.89
C ALA A 173 -10.88 -10.82 -0.81
N LEU A 174 -10.63 -11.76 0.07
CA LEU A 174 -9.58 -11.70 1.09
C LEU A 174 -8.55 -12.79 0.83
N ILE A 175 -7.31 -12.38 0.60
CA ILE A 175 -6.16 -13.27 0.48
C ILE A 175 -5.26 -13.06 1.69
N GLN A 176 -4.90 -14.12 2.40
CA GLN A 176 -3.95 -14.07 3.49
C GLN A 176 -2.62 -14.63 3.03
N LEU A 177 -1.58 -13.79 3.11
CA LEU A 177 -0.22 -14.12 2.74
C LEU A 177 0.61 -14.32 4.00
N ARG A 178 1.19 -15.51 4.16
CA ARG A 178 2.17 -15.79 5.20
C ARG A 178 3.54 -15.38 4.68
N PHE A 179 4.21 -14.54 5.41
CA PHE A 179 5.53 -14.02 5.08
C PHE A 179 6.34 -13.92 6.36
N ASP A 180 7.59 -14.34 6.30
CA ASP A 180 8.53 -14.13 7.41
C ASP A 180 8.93 -12.65 7.44
N PRO A 181 8.49 -11.91 8.45
CA PRO A 181 8.57 -10.47 8.44
C PRO A 181 9.99 -9.97 8.69
N ASP A 182 10.32 -8.89 8.04
CA ASP A 182 11.53 -8.13 8.33
C ASP A 182 11.37 -7.40 9.68
N PRO A 183 12.27 -7.60 10.65
CA PRO A 183 12.15 -6.99 11.98
C PRO A 183 12.28 -5.46 11.96
N ARG A 184 12.76 -4.89 10.87
CA ARG A 184 12.93 -3.43 10.74
C ARG A 184 11.61 -2.71 10.72
N SER A 185 11.50 -1.65 11.51
CA SER A 185 10.34 -0.76 11.50
C SER A 185 10.75 0.70 11.31
N ALA A 186 9.88 1.48 10.68
CA ALA A 186 10.11 2.92 10.51
C ALA A 186 10.29 3.65 11.85
N THR A 187 9.67 3.15 12.93
CA THR A 187 9.82 3.71 14.28
C THR A 187 11.22 3.48 14.82
N GLN A 188 11.78 2.28 14.66
CA GLN A 188 13.16 2.00 15.06
C GLN A 188 14.16 2.85 14.28
N LEU A 189 13.94 3.00 12.95
CA LEU A 189 14.80 3.83 12.12
C LEU A 189 14.78 5.31 12.53
N ARG A 190 13.61 5.87 12.86
CA ARG A 190 13.52 7.25 13.35
C ARG A 190 14.14 7.44 14.74
N ARG A 191 14.14 6.41 15.59
CA ARG A 191 14.85 6.46 16.88
C ARG A 191 16.37 6.43 16.71
N ALA A 192 16.85 5.65 15.74
CA ALA A 192 18.27 5.55 15.44
C ALA A 192 18.82 6.77 14.70
N ASP A 193 18.00 7.38 13.84
CA ASP A 193 18.32 8.58 13.04
C ASP A 193 17.10 9.50 12.99
N PRO A 194 16.91 10.41 13.96
CA PRO A 194 15.81 11.36 13.98
C PRO A 194 15.81 12.30 12.77
N ASP A 195 17.00 12.64 12.29
CA ASP A 195 17.25 13.60 11.21
C ASP A 195 17.35 12.97 9.83
N TRP A 196 16.96 11.70 9.69
CA TRP A 196 17.03 10.94 8.43
C TRP A 196 16.51 11.71 7.21
N ALA A 197 15.51 12.59 7.41
CA ALA A 197 14.89 13.36 6.34
C ALA A 197 15.82 14.41 5.73
N LEU A 198 16.81 14.90 6.49
CA LEU A 198 17.81 15.86 6.01
C LEU A 198 18.67 15.25 4.90
N GLY A 199 18.94 13.94 4.96
CA GLY A 199 19.65 13.21 3.92
C GLY A 199 18.88 13.14 2.57
N PHE A 200 17.64 13.64 2.54
CA PHE A 200 16.80 13.73 1.35
C PHE A 200 16.38 15.19 1.04
N ALA A 201 17.04 16.17 1.65
CA ALA A 201 16.89 17.59 1.34
C ALA A 201 17.62 17.93 0.04
N GLY A 202 17.07 17.51 -1.08
CA GLY A 202 17.63 17.69 -2.41
C GLY A 202 16.57 18.16 -3.42
N PRO A 203 16.86 18.06 -4.72
CA PRO A 203 15.89 18.42 -5.76
C PRO A 203 14.56 17.70 -5.56
N ALA A 204 13.46 18.39 -5.85
CA ALA A 204 12.12 17.85 -5.71
C ALA A 204 11.97 16.51 -6.45
N PRO A 205 11.67 15.40 -5.77
CA PRO A 205 11.59 14.10 -6.39
C PRO A 205 10.43 14.07 -7.41
N ARG A 206 10.63 13.36 -8.51
CA ARG A 206 9.56 13.13 -9.49
C ARG A 206 8.66 11.99 -9.04
N ASP A 207 7.37 12.17 -9.20
CA ASP A 207 6.37 11.12 -8.99
C ASP A 207 6.54 9.97 -10.00
N GLY A 208 6.39 8.74 -9.55
CA GLY A 208 6.63 7.55 -10.38
C GLY A 208 5.50 7.22 -11.38
N LEU A 209 4.32 7.83 -11.23
CA LEU A 209 3.17 7.64 -12.12
C LEU A 209 2.92 8.87 -13.00
N THR A 210 3.00 10.06 -12.42
CA THR A 210 2.64 11.31 -13.10
C THR A 210 3.84 12.05 -13.65
N HIS A 211 5.05 11.63 -13.26
CA HIS A 211 6.33 12.25 -13.61
C HIS A 211 6.48 13.72 -13.19
N ARG A 212 5.51 14.26 -12.44
CA ARG A 212 5.54 15.62 -11.90
C ARG A 212 6.46 15.71 -10.70
N SER A 213 7.13 16.85 -10.52
CA SER A 213 7.94 17.11 -9.34
C SER A 213 7.09 17.39 -8.12
N ILE A 214 7.41 16.73 -7.00
CA ILE A 214 6.73 16.93 -5.72
C ILE A 214 7.48 17.99 -4.93
N ARG A 215 7.08 19.23 -5.10
CA ARG A 215 7.63 20.35 -4.33
C ARG A 215 7.19 20.27 -2.86
N PRO A 216 8.01 20.74 -1.91
CA PRO A 216 7.56 20.97 -0.55
C PRO A 216 6.28 21.83 -0.55
N ASN A 217 5.40 21.61 0.42
CA ASN A 217 4.31 22.56 0.62
C ASN A 217 4.93 23.93 0.93
N PRO A 218 4.41 25.03 0.39
CA PRO A 218 4.74 26.34 0.93
C PRO A 218 4.39 26.33 2.43
N ALA A 219 5.25 26.92 3.23
CA ALA A 219 5.10 27.07 4.67
C ALA A 219 3.83 27.86 5.00
#